data_6005246feb088ab20c66a38add3b7104
#
_entry.id   6005246feb088ab20c66a38add3b7104
#
_cell.length_a   1.000
_cell.length_b   1.000
_cell.length_c   1.000
_cell.angle_alpha   90.00
_cell.angle_beta   90.00
_cell.angle_gamma   90.00
#
_symmetry.space_group_name_H-M   'P 1'
#
loop_
_entity.id
_entity.type
_entity.pdbx_description
1 polymer ?
#
loop_
_entity_poly.entity_id
_entity_poly.type
_entity_poly.pdbx_seq_one_letter_code
_entity_poly.pdbx_strand_id
1 'polypeptide(L)'
;MATIKTYEGDLVIRDAKVCLVVSRFNSFIVEQLESGAIDALVRHGADRDDITVVRVPGAFELPLAVQKVAEMQQFDAIIALGAVIRGGTPHFEYVAGECVKGISM
;
A
#
# COMPACT_ATOMS: atom_id res chain seq x y z
N MET A 1 -31.03 -20.96 20.56
CA MET A 1 -29.98 -21.78 19.95
C MET A 1 -28.78 -20.91 19.62
N ALA A 2 -27.61 -21.33 20.04
CA ALA A 2 -26.38 -20.54 19.76
C ALA A 2 -25.97 -20.68 18.30
N THR A 3 -25.68 -19.59 17.64
CA THR A 3 -25.18 -19.55 16.27
C THR A 3 -23.68 -19.35 16.28
N ILE A 4 -22.96 -20.21 15.59
CA ILE A 4 -21.52 -20.06 15.44
C ILE A 4 -21.24 -18.89 14.51
N LYS A 5 -20.44 -17.95 15.00
CA LYS A 5 -20.06 -16.77 14.23
C LYS A 5 -18.86 -17.12 13.34
N THR A 6 -19.01 -16.92 12.03
CA THR A 6 -17.98 -17.27 11.06
C THR A 6 -17.63 -16.05 10.21
N TYR A 7 -16.33 -15.82 10.00
CA TYR A 7 -15.83 -14.81 9.11
C TYR A 7 -15.10 -15.47 7.95
N GLU A 8 -15.55 -15.21 6.75
CA GLU A 8 -14.93 -15.73 5.54
C GLU A 8 -14.52 -14.57 4.63
N GLY A 9 -13.32 -14.64 4.09
CA GLY A 9 -12.89 -13.72 3.07
C GLY A 9 -13.46 -14.08 1.71
N ASP A 10 -13.68 -13.09 0.87
CA ASP A 10 -14.01 -13.31 -0.54
C ASP A 10 -13.23 -12.30 -1.39
N LEU A 11 -13.42 -12.35 -2.71
CA LEU A 11 -12.69 -11.49 -3.64
C LEU A 11 -13.45 -10.22 -4.00
N VAL A 12 -14.51 -9.89 -3.26
CA VAL A 12 -15.32 -8.70 -3.52
C VAL A 12 -15.09 -7.66 -2.42
N ILE A 13 -14.74 -6.46 -2.85
CA ILE A 13 -14.56 -5.31 -1.95
C ILE A 13 -15.89 -4.58 -1.86
N ARG A 14 -16.37 -4.35 -0.62
CA ARG A 14 -17.63 -3.65 -0.37
C ARG A 14 -17.41 -2.53 0.63
N ASP A 15 -17.75 -1.31 0.22
CA ASP A 15 -17.75 -0.13 1.10
C ASP A 15 -16.44 0.07 1.89
N ALA A 16 -15.32 -0.33 1.30
CA ALA A 16 -14.02 -0.22 1.92
C ALA A 16 -13.24 0.97 1.36
N LYS A 17 -12.59 1.71 2.25
CA LYS A 17 -11.70 2.81 1.89
C LYS A 17 -10.27 2.34 1.94
N VAL A 18 -9.54 2.54 0.85
CA VAL A 18 -8.17 2.07 0.69
C VAL A 18 -7.25 3.25 0.42
N CYS A 19 -6.12 3.29 1.10
CA CYS A 19 -5.07 4.26 0.83
C CYS A 19 -3.87 3.57 0.19
N LEU A 20 -3.43 4.08 -0.94
CA LEU A 20 -2.20 3.68 -1.58
C LEU A 20 -1.12 4.69 -1.20
N VAL A 21 -0.06 4.23 -0.53
CA VAL A 21 1.10 5.07 -0.22
C VAL A 21 2.19 4.71 -1.22
N VAL A 22 2.54 5.67 -2.08
CA VAL A 22 3.31 5.41 -3.29
C VAL A 22 4.62 6.19 -3.26
N SER A 23 5.74 5.50 -3.46
CA SER A 23 7.05 6.11 -3.62
C SER A 23 7.19 6.70 -5.01
N ARG A 24 7.77 7.90 -5.14
CA ARG A 24 8.03 8.53 -6.43
C ARG A 24 9.36 8.14 -7.05
N PHE A 25 10.29 7.63 -6.25
CA PHE A 25 11.57 7.19 -6.77
C PHE A 25 11.36 5.96 -7.66
N ASN A 26 12.02 5.92 -8.80
CA ASN A 26 11.77 4.92 -9.86
C ASN A 26 10.33 5.02 -10.38
N SER A 27 9.88 6.22 -10.68
CA SER A 27 8.47 6.52 -11.00
C SER A 27 7.94 5.70 -12.17
N PHE A 28 8.78 5.41 -13.19
CA PHE A 28 8.35 4.62 -14.34
C PHE A 28 7.82 3.24 -13.92
N ILE A 29 8.51 2.58 -12.98
CA ILE A 29 8.09 1.28 -12.46
C ILE A 29 6.91 1.44 -11.51
N VAL A 30 7.00 2.43 -10.62
CA VAL A 30 6.00 2.63 -9.57
C VAL A 30 4.66 3.05 -10.15
N GLU A 31 4.64 3.82 -11.24
CA GLU A 31 3.40 4.18 -11.92
C GLU A 31 2.66 2.95 -12.45
N GLN A 32 3.39 1.95 -12.93
CA GLN A 32 2.79 0.69 -13.36
C GLN A 32 2.20 -0.08 -12.18
N LEU A 33 2.88 -0.08 -11.04
CA LEU A 33 2.38 -0.70 -9.82
C LEU A 33 1.12 0.00 -9.32
N GLU A 34 1.10 1.32 -9.32
CA GLU A 34 -0.06 2.11 -8.91
C GLU A 34 -1.25 1.83 -9.82
N SER A 35 -1.07 1.88 -11.13
CA SER A 35 -2.13 1.57 -12.09
C SER A 35 -2.66 0.16 -11.91
N GLY A 36 -1.77 -0.81 -11.72
CA GLY A 36 -2.17 -2.20 -11.49
C GLY A 36 -2.96 -2.37 -10.20
N ALA A 37 -2.54 -1.69 -9.14
CA ALA A 37 -3.25 -1.75 -7.85
C ALA A 37 -4.65 -1.15 -7.96
N ILE A 38 -4.78 0.01 -8.59
CA ILE A 38 -6.09 0.65 -8.78
C ILE A 38 -6.99 -0.23 -9.64
N ASP A 39 -6.46 -0.76 -10.73
CA ASP A 39 -7.21 -1.64 -11.62
C ASP A 39 -7.72 -2.88 -10.86
N ALA A 40 -6.85 -3.52 -10.08
CA ALA A 40 -7.23 -4.69 -9.29
C ALA A 40 -8.33 -4.35 -8.27
N LEU A 41 -8.18 -3.24 -7.55
CA LEU A 41 -9.17 -2.81 -6.56
C LEU A 41 -10.53 -2.56 -7.21
N VAL A 42 -10.56 -1.85 -8.33
CA VAL A 42 -11.80 -1.53 -9.05
C VAL A 42 -12.45 -2.80 -9.60
N ARG A 43 -11.67 -3.72 -10.17
CA ARG A 43 -12.19 -4.99 -10.68
C ARG A 43 -12.82 -5.85 -9.59
N HIS A 44 -12.33 -5.72 -8.36
CA HIS A 44 -12.86 -6.47 -7.22
C HIS A 44 -13.97 -5.72 -6.47
N GLY A 45 -14.43 -4.61 -7.00
CA GLY A 45 -15.61 -3.92 -6.50
C GLY A 45 -15.37 -2.60 -5.78
N ALA A 46 -14.12 -2.15 -5.63
CA ALA A 46 -13.85 -0.87 -4.98
C ALA A 46 -14.35 0.29 -5.85
N ASP A 47 -14.94 1.29 -5.21
CA ASP A 47 -15.29 2.54 -5.84
C ASP A 47 -14.03 3.40 -5.94
N ARG A 48 -13.81 4.06 -7.08
CA ARG A 48 -12.65 4.96 -7.25
C ARG A 48 -12.64 6.08 -6.23
N ASP A 49 -13.80 6.56 -5.81
CA ASP A 49 -13.91 7.61 -4.80
C ASP A 49 -13.46 7.17 -3.42
N ASP A 50 -13.36 5.87 -3.18
CA ASP A 50 -12.90 5.29 -1.92
C ASP A 50 -11.39 4.96 -1.95
N ILE A 51 -10.70 5.31 -3.03
CA ILE A 51 -9.26 5.09 -3.17
C ILE A 51 -8.55 6.43 -3.04
N THR A 52 -7.63 6.52 -2.08
CA THR A 52 -6.79 7.70 -1.87
C THR A 52 -5.34 7.34 -2.16
N VAL A 53 -4.61 8.25 -2.80
CA VAL A 53 -3.19 8.05 -3.11
C VAL A 53 -2.38 9.11 -2.37
N VAL A 54 -1.38 8.65 -1.60
CA VAL A 54 -0.42 9.50 -0.92
C VAL A 54 0.96 9.21 -1.53
N ARG A 55 1.63 10.25 -2.04
CA ARG A 55 2.93 10.08 -2.67
C ARG A 55 4.04 10.58 -1.76
N VAL A 56 5.12 9.81 -1.68
CA VAL A 56 6.32 10.15 -0.91
C VAL A 56 7.55 10.09 -1.82
N PRO A 57 8.67 10.77 -1.45
CA PRO A 57 9.83 10.83 -2.34
C PRO A 57 10.46 9.49 -2.66
N GLY A 58 10.61 8.59 -1.69
CA GLY A 58 11.28 7.32 -1.89
C GLY A 58 10.79 6.23 -0.96
N ALA A 59 11.27 5.00 -1.18
CA ALA A 59 10.87 3.85 -0.36
C ALA A 59 11.28 4.01 1.11
N PHE A 60 12.35 4.73 1.38
CA PHE A 60 12.82 4.97 2.75
C PHE A 60 11.80 5.77 3.57
N GLU A 61 10.99 6.61 2.93
CA GLU A 61 9.96 7.43 3.59
C GLU A 61 8.62 6.71 3.75
N LEU A 62 8.43 5.54 3.12
CA LEU A 62 7.17 4.81 3.19
C LEU A 62 6.75 4.45 4.61
N PRO A 63 7.64 3.95 5.50
CA PRO A 63 7.22 3.58 6.85
C PRO A 63 6.59 4.73 7.62
N LEU A 64 7.16 5.93 7.57
CA LEU A 64 6.61 7.10 8.26
C LEU A 64 5.25 7.48 7.68
N ALA A 65 5.13 7.48 6.35
CA ALA A 65 3.86 7.82 5.71
C ALA A 65 2.78 6.80 6.03
N VAL A 66 3.09 5.51 6.03
CA VAL A 66 2.17 4.45 6.41
C VAL A 66 1.70 4.63 7.84
N GLN A 67 2.62 4.94 8.75
CA GLN A 67 2.27 5.19 10.15
C GLN A 67 1.31 6.38 10.29
N LYS A 68 1.60 7.48 9.61
CA LYS A 68 0.75 8.67 9.65
C LYS A 68 -0.64 8.41 9.10
N VAL A 69 -0.73 7.68 7.99
CA VAL A 69 -2.01 7.31 7.38
C VAL A 69 -2.79 6.38 8.30
N ALA A 70 -2.12 5.41 8.92
CA ALA A 70 -2.77 4.50 9.87
C ALA A 70 -3.33 5.25 11.09
N GLU A 71 -2.60 6.23 11.59
CA GLU A 71 -3.04 7.03 12.73
C GLU A 71 -4.29 7.87 12.42
N MET A 72 -4.55 8.18 11.17
CA MET A 72 -5.75 8.91 10.77
C MET A 72 -7.05 8.12 10.98
N GLN A 73 -6.98 6.81 10.99
CA GLN A 73 -8.12 5.90 11.20
C GLN A 73 -9.26 6.14 10.20
N GLN A 74 -8.92 6.50 8.97
CA GLN A 74 -9.89 6.79 7.91
C GLN A 74 -9.97 5.69 6.86
N PHE A 75 -9.06 4.72 6.90
CA PHE A 75 -8.95 3.70 5.86
C PHE A 75 -9.08 2.31 6.45
N ASP A 76 -9.68 1.42 5.68
CA ASP A 76 -9.82 0.01 6.04
C ASP A 76 -8.57 -0.79 5.67
N ALA A 77 -7.81 -0.31 4.69
CA ALA A 77 -6.57 -0.94 4.26
C ALA A 77 -5.58 0.11 3.76
N ILE A 78 -4.30 -0.17 3.93
CA ILE A 78 -3.21 0.66 3.44
C ILE A 78 -2.29 -0.23 2.62
N ILE A 79 -2.02 0.16 1.37
CA ILE A 79 -1.13 -0.57 0.48
C ILE A 79 0.07 0.31 0.18
N ALA A 80 1.25 -0.15 0.53
CA ALA A 80 2.50 0.56 0.24
C ALA A 80 3.10 0.04 -1.06
N LEU A 81 3.40 0.95 -1.98
CA LEU A 81 3.98 0.63 -3.28
C LEU A 81 5.29 1.39 -3.47
N GLY A 82 6.34 0.65 -3.80
CA GLY A 82 7.64 1.23 -4.06
C GLY A 82 8.49 0.26 -4.86
N ALA A 83 9.60 0.76 -5.37
CA ALA A 83 10.58 -0.04 -6.08
C ALA A 83 11.98 0.39 -5.66
N VAL A 84 12.82 -0.60 -5.34
CA VAL A 84 14.22 -0.39 -5.03
C VAL A 84 15.01 -1.27 -5.99
N ILE A 85 15.85 -0.63 -6.81
CA ILE A 85 16.63 -1.34 -7.81
C ILE A 85 18.00 -1.66 -7.26
N ARG A 86 18.42 -2.92 -7.36
CA ARG A 86 19.75 -3.34 -6.95
C ARG A 86 20.79 -2.82 -7.94
N GLY A 87 21.61 -1.89 -7.48
CA GLY A 87 22.68 -1.30 -8.27
C GLY A 87 24.05 -1.86 -7.87
N GLY A 88 25.10 -1.14 -8.25
CA GLY A 88 26.47 -1.48 -7.93
C GLY A 88 26.91 -1.14 -6.50
N THR A 89 26.03 -0.52 -5.72
CA THR A 89 26.33 -0.13 -4.33
C THR A 89 25.40 -0.84 -3.37
N PRO A 90 25.75 -0.95 -2.07
CA PRO A 90 24.89 -1.57 -1.07
C PRO A 90 23.67 -0.74 -0.68
N HIS A 91 23.47 0.43 -1.27
CA HIS A 91 22.34 1.32 -0.98
C HIS A 91 20.98 0.60 -1.07
N PHE A 92 20.84 -0.27 -2.06
CA PHE A 92 19.64 -1.10 -2.24
C PHE A 92 19.25 -1.86 -0.97
N GLU A 93 20.24 -2.53 -0.34
CA GLU A 93 19.97 -3.38 0.83
C GLU A 93 19.55 -2.54 2.03
N TYR A 94 20.16 -1.39 2.24
CA TYR A 94 19.81 -0.50 3.34
C TYR A 94 18.40 0.08 3.18
N VAL A 95 18.06 0.56 2.01
CA VAL A 95 16.74 1.16 1.76
C VAL A 95 15.65 0.10 1.84
N ALA A 96 15.83 -1.04 1.19
CA ALA A 96 14.83 -2.11 1.19
C ALA A 96 14.63 -2.68 2.60
N GLY A 97 15.72 -2.94 3.31
CA GLY A 97 15.65 -3.49 4.66
C GLY A 97 14.93 -2.57 5.65
N GLU A 98 15.29 -1.30 5.67
CA GLU A 98 14.66 -0.33 6.57
C GLU A 98 13.19 -0.09 6.21
N CYS A 99 12.85 -0.04 4.93
CA CYS A 99 11.47 0.12 4.49
C CYS A 99 10.58 -1.02 4.98
N VAL A 100 10.98 -2.25 4.74
CA VAL A 100 10.21 -3.44 5.15
C VAL A 100 10.12 -3.52 6.67
N LYS A 101 11.22 -3.30 7.37
CA LYS A 101 11.26 -3.32 8.83
C LYS A 101 10.33 -2.27 9.43
N GLY A 102 10.37 -1.04 8.89
CA GLY A 102 9.54 0.05 9.40
C GLY A 102 8.05 -0.19 9.19
N ILE A 103 7.66 -0.73 8.04
CA ILE A 103 6.25 -1.02 7.76
C ILE A 103 5.73 -2.14 8.65
N SER A 104 6.55 -3.14 8.93
CA SER A 104 6.13 -4.29 9.74
C SER A 104 6.03 -3.99 11.24
N MET A 105 6.63 -2.91 11.69
CA MET A 105 6.59 -2.49 13.08
C MET A 105 5.41 -1.58 13.38
#